data_e697aefe27a86c3875d453ffae15fc7c
#
_entry.id   e697aefe27a86c3875d453ffae15fc7c
#
_cell.length_a   1.000
_cell.length_b   1.000
_cell.length_c   1.000
_cell.angle_alpha   90.00
_cell.angle_beta   90.00
_cell.angle_gamma   90.00
#
_symmetry.space_group_name_H-M   'P 1'
#
loop_
_entity.id
_entity.type
_entity.pdbx_description
1 polymer ?
#
loop_
_entity_poly.entity_id
_entity_poly.type
_entity_poly.pdbx_seq_one_letter_code
_entity_poly.pdbx_strand_id
1 'polypeptide(L)'
;MMRALNLVSKTTRGWLVGGIVFSGMLCGCHREPAPSPAEAARAAVRAATLRPADERLAALYDHSCRACHANAQANAPLTGDRAAWRSRLKKGNPELVQHVLMGFNGMPPGGQCFTCTTADFDALIAFMSN
;
A
#
# COMPACT_ATOMS: atom_id res chain seq x y z
N MET A 1 48.34 16.70 -76.27
CA MET A 1 47.36 17.74 -76.33
C MET A 1 46.59 17.65 -75.02
N MET A 2 46.87 18.50 -74.02
CA MET A 2 46.13 19.68 -73.58
C MET A 2 44.68 19.30 -73.20
N ARG A 3 44.21 19.47 -71.99
CA ARG A 3 44.03 20.55 -70.97
C ARG A 3 43.47 19.90 -69.68
N ALA A 4 43.96 20.05 -68.55
CA ALA A 4 43.98 21.13 -67.57
C ALA A 4 42.53 21.60 -67.12
N LEU A 5 42.41 21.76 -65.82
CA LEU A 5 41.44 22.57 -65.06
C LEU A 5 40.17 21.78 -64.57
N ASN A 6 39.72 21.85 -63.39
CA ASN A 6 39.91 22.82 -62.30
C ASN A 6 39.43 22.26 -60.96
N LEU A 7 40.15 22.59 -59.95
CA LEU A 7 39.75 22.56 -58.54
C LEU A 7 38.44 23.32 -58.30
N VAL A 8 37.53 22.73 -57.61
CA VAL A 8 36.62 23.50 -56.74
C VAL A 8 36.46 22.72 -55.42
N SER A 9 37.21 23.17 -54.44
CA SER A 9 36.99 22.89 -53.04
C SER A 9 35.62 23.46 -52.62
N LYS A 10 34.73 22.61 -52.13
CA LYS A 10 33.59 23.03 -51.33
C LYS A 10 33.74 22.51 -49.95
N THR A 11 34.20 23.38 -49.08
CA THR A 11 34.12 23.27 -47.65
C THR A 11 32.65 23.25 -47.21
N THR A 12 32.13 22.08 -46.89
CA THR A 12 30.86 21.99 -46.21
C THR A 12 31.10 22.03 -44.69
N ARG A 13 30.74 23.17 -44.14
CA ARG A 13 30.69 23.41 -42.70
C ARG A 13 29.80 22.34 -42.06
N GLY A 14 30.39 21.48 -41.24
CA GLY A 14 29.68 20.56 -40.37
C GLY A 14 28.86 21.31 -39.33
N TRP A 15 27.55 21.15 -39.42
CA TRP A 15 26.65 21.52 -38.33
C TRP A 15 26.68 20.38 -37.32
N LEU A 16 27.34 20.63 -36.20
CA LEU A 16 27.21 19.81 -35.03
C LEU A 16 25.77 20.05 -34.46
N VAL A 17 24.85 19.19 -34.82
CA VAL A 17 23.54 19.11 -34.14
C VAL A 17 23.81 18.39 -32.84
N GLY A 18 23.99 19.17 -31.77
CA GLY A 18 24.02 18.67 -30.41
C GLY A 18 22.69 18.01 -30.08
N GLY A 19 22.64 16.68 -30.13
CA GLY A 19 21.52 15.90 -29.63
C GLY A 19 21.43 16.02 -28.11
N ILE A 20 20.52 16.85 -27.64
CA ILE A 20 20.12 16.85 -26.22
C ILE A 20 19.35 15.57 -25.98
N VAL A 21 20.02 14.57 -25.40
CA VAL A 21 19.38 13.36 -24.89
C VAL A 21 18.58 13.78 -23.65
N PHE A 22 17.30 14.05 -23.84
CA PHE A 22 16.37 14.26 -22.74
C PHE A 22 16.14 12.90 -22.07
N SER A 23 16.97 12.56 -21.08
CA SER A 23 16.74 11.41 -20.21
C SER A 23 15.47 11.67 -19.41
N GLY A 24 14.34 11.26 -19.98
CA GLY A 24 13.05 11.25 -19.29
C GLY A 24 13.16 10.33 -18.08
N MET A 25 13.27 10.91 -16.89
CA MET A 25 13.09 10.23 -15.62
C MET A 25 11.64 9.77 -15.57
N LEU A 26 11.35 8.55 -16.02
CA LEU A 26 10.08 7.88 -15.78
C LEU A 26 9.99 7.60 -14.27
N CYS A 27 9.42 8.55 -13.54
CA CYS A 27 8.98 8.35 -12.17
C CYS A 27 7.80 7.36 -12.22
N GLY A 28 8.09 6.07 -12.37
CA GLY A 28 7.12 5.01 -12.31
C GLY A 28 6.52 4.98 -10.92
N CYS A 29 5.23 5.36 -10.79
CA CYS A 29 4.47 5.08 -9.59
C CYS A 29 4.46 3.56 -9.40
N HIS A 30 5.31 3.05 -8.52
CA HIS A 30 5.32 1.65 -8.11
C HIS A 30 4.01 1.37 -7.36
N ARG A 31 3.00 0.99 -8.12
CA ARG A 31 1.79 0.42 -7.54
C ARG A 31 2.11 -1.02 -7.20
N GLU A 32 2.09 -1.34 -5.92
CA GLU A 32 2.28 -2.72 -5.45
C GLU A 32 1.24 -3.62 -6.15
N PRO A 33 1.66 -4.73 -6.77
CA PRO A 33 0.73 -5.61 -7.48
C PRO A 33 -0.31 -6.17 -6.51
N ALA A 34 -1.52 -6.36 -6.99
CA ALA A 34 -2.56 -7.01 -6.21
C ALA A 34 -2.13 -8.44 -5.83
N PRO A 35 -2.47 -8.92 -4.63
CA PRO A 35 -2.12 -10.26 -4.21
C PRO A 35 -2.72 -11.30 -5.15
N SER A 36 -1.99 -12.38 -5.40
CA SER A 36 -2.52 -13.52 -6.16
C SER A 36 -3.68 -14.19 -5.41
N PRO A 37 -4.57 -14.92 -6.10
CA PRO A 37 -5.66 -15.65 -5.44
C PRO A 37 -5.18 -16.58 -4.32
N ALA A 38 -4.01 -17.21 -4.49
CA ALA A 38 -3.44 -18.09 -3.48
C ALA A 38 -2.96 -17.31 -2.24
N GLU A 39 -2.38 -16.12 -2.41
CA GLU A 39 -1.98 -15.25 -1.30
C GLU A 39 -3.19 -14.71 -0.56
N ALA A 40 -4.22 -14.29 -1.27
CA ALA A 40 -5.48 -13.84 -0.68
C ALA A 40 -6.14 -14.96 0.15
N ALA A 41 -6.18 -16.19 -0.36
CA ALA A 41 -6.71 -17.32 0.37
C ALA A 41 -5.91 -17.63 1.64
N ARG A 42 -4.58 -17.58 1.60
CA ARG A 42 -3.72 -17.77 2.78
C ARG A 42 -3.93 -16.66 3.82
N ALA A 43 -4.08 -15.41 3.38
CA ALA A 43 -4.37 -14.29 4.28
C ALA A 43 -5.72 -14.49 4.99
N ALA A 44 -6.74 -14.94 4.27
CA ALA A 44 -8.06 -15.22 4.83
C ALA A 44 -8.02 -16.35 5.89
N VAL A 45 -7.34 -17.47 5.60
CA VAL A 45 -7.16 -18.58 6.56
C VAL A 45 -6.41 -18.09 7.80
N ARG A 46 -5.34 -17.33 7.64
CA ARG A 46 -4.58 -16.77 8.77
C ARG A 46 -5.46 -15.86 9.62
N ALA A 47 -6.15 -14.91 9.01
CA ALA A 47 -7.02 -13.98 9.72
C ALA A 47 -8.10 -14.69 10.55
N ALA A 48 -8.65 -15.77 10.02
CA ALA A 48 -9.67 -16.56 10.71
C ALA A 48 -9.16 -17.26 11.97
N THR A 49 -7.85 -17.54 12.07
CA THR A 49 -7.24 -18.29 13.18
C THR A 49 -6.53 -17.40 14.19
N LEU A 50 -6.12 -16.18 13.80
CA LEU A 50 -5.39 -15.28 14.68
C LEU A 50 -6.26 -14.71 15.78
N ARG A 51 -5.68 -14.65 17.01
CA ARG A 51 -6.28 -14.02 18.19
C ARG A 51 -5.20 -13.36 19.05
N PRO A 52 -5.53 -12.26 19.75
CA PRO A 52 -4.65 -11.72 20.79
C PRO A 52 -4.31 -12.77 21.85
N ALA A 53 -3.09 -12.72 22.38
CA ALA A 53 -2.66 -13.59 23.48
C ALA A 53 -3.26 -13.17 24.84
N ASP A 54 -3.53 -11.89 25.03
CA ASP A 54 -4.23 -11.37 26.19
C ASP A 54 -5.72 -11.71 26.08
N GLU A 55 -6.26 -12.41 27.09
CA GLU A 55 -7.63 -12.92 27.07
C GLU A 55 -8.68 -11.80 26.99
N ARG A 56 -8.47 -10.69 27.70
CA ARG A 56 -9.38 -9.54 27.66
C ARG A 56 -9.38 -8.91 26.26
N LEU A 57 -8.22 -8.72 25.70
CA LEU A 57 -8.10 -8.15 24.34
C LEU A 57 -8.66 -9.11 23.29
N ALA A 58 -8.49 -10.42 23.48
CA ALA A 58 -9.09 -11.45 22.62
C ALA A 58 -10.62 -11.40 22.65
N ALA A 59 -11.21 -11.24 23.84
CA ALA A 59 -12.67 -11.08 23.98
C ALA A 59 -13.17 -9.81 23.25
N LEU A 60 -12.49 -8.68 23.40
CA LEU A 60 -12.84 -7.44 22.68
C LEU A 60 -12.73 -7.61 21.17
N TYR A 61 -11.64 -8.24 20.70
CA TYR A 61 -11.44 -8.56 19.29
C TYR A 61 -12.56 -9.44 18.73
N ASP A 62 -12.89 -10.52 19.41
CA ASP A 62 -13.92 -11.48 18.96
C ASP A 62 -15.32 -10.87 18.87
N HIS A 63 -15.67 -10.02 19.82
CA HIS A 63 -17.00 -9.40 19.87
C HIS A 63 -17.17 -8.24 18.90
N SER A 64 -16.08 -7.60 18.46
CA SER A 64 -16.17 -6.35 17.72
C SER A 64 -15.46 -6.39 16.37
N CYS A 65 -14.15 -6.62 16.36
CA CYS A 65 -13.31 -6.45 15.17
C CYS A 65 -13.36 -7.65 14.22
N ARG A 66 -13.43 -8.86 14.81
CA ARG A 66 -13.23 -10.13 14.10
C ARG A 66 -14.24 -10.38 13.00
N ALA A 67 -15.49 -9.97 13.18
CA ALA A 67 -16.55 -10.18 12.20
C ALA A 67 -16.21 -9.65 10.81
N CYS A 68 -15.47 -8.53 10.76
CA CYS A 68 -15.01 -7.92 9.51
C CYS A 68 -13.55 -8.22 9.22
N HIS A 69 -12.65 -8.10 10.21
CA HIS A 69 -11.21 -8.21 9.99
C HIS A 69 -10.68 -9.66 9.91
N ALA A 70 -11.52 -10.66 10.15
CA ALA A 70 -11.24 -12.06 9.86
C ALA A 70 -12.05 -12.60 8.68
N ASN A 71 -12.81 -11.75 7.99
CA ASN A 71 -13.70 -12.12 6.89
C ASN A 71 -13.27 -11.44 5.58
N ALA A 72 -12.81 -12.23 4.62
CA ALA A 72 -12.33 -11.72 3.32
C ALA A 72 -13.44 -11.02 2.49
N GLN A 73 -14.72 -11.31 2.74
CA GLN A 73 -15.84 -10.70 2.04
C GLN A 73 -16.24 -9.33 2.60
N ALA A 74 -15.72 -8.96 3.78
CA ALA A 74 -16.06 -7.70 4.43
C ALA A 74 -15.34 -6.46 3.86
N ASN A 75 -14.44 -6.61 2.90
CA ASN A 75 -13.58 -5.54 2.36
C ASN A 75 -12.77 -4.77 3.42
N ALA A 76 -12.63 -5.34 4.61
CA ALA A 76 -11.76 -4.84 5.66
C ALA A 76 -10.32 -5.36 5.46
N PRO A 77 -9.28 -4.65 5.89
CA PRO A 77 -7.94 -5.21 5.91
C PRO A 77 -7.89 -6.39 6.87
N LEU A 78 -7.50 -7.56 6.37
CA LEU A 78 -7.51 -8.78 7.18
C LEU A 78 -6.47 -8.73 8.29
N THR A 79 -6.79 -9.30 9.43
CA THR A 79 -5.87 -9.49 10.55
C THR A 79 -4.66 -10.32 10.10
N GLY A 80 -3.44 -9.81 10.34
CA GLY A 80 -2.19 -10.43 9.93
C GLY A 80 -1.84 -10.26 8.46
N ASP A 81 -2.62 -9.51 7.68
CA ASP A 81 -2.25 -9.13 6.32
C ASP A 81 -1.43 -7.84 6.31
N ARG A 82 -0.13 -7.98 6.55
CA ARG A 82 0.81 -6.85 6.61
C ARG A 82 0.82 -6.02 5.34
N ALA A 83 0.55 -6.60 4.18
CA ALA A 83 0.51 -5.87 2.91
C ALA A 83 -0.68 -4.91 2.88
N ALA A 84 -1.86 -5.40 3.24
CA ALA A 84 -3.07 -4.57 3.34
C ALA A 84 -2.95 -3.47 4.42
N TRP A 85 -2.23 -3.72 5.52
CA TRP A 85 -2.03 -2.75 6.60
C TRP A 85 -0.94 -1.71 6.32
N ARG A 86 0.05 -2.02 5.47
CA ARG A 86 1.23 -1.17 5.24
C ARG A 86 0.90 0.29 4.88
N SER A 87 -0.01 0.51 3.96
CA SER A 87 -0.41 1.85 3.53
C SER A 87 -1.16 2.62 4.62
N ARG A 88 -1.89 1.89 5.47
CA ARG A 88 -2.64 2.45 6.59
C ARG A 88 -1.71 2.88 7.72
N LEU A 89 -0.76 2.02 8.08
CA LEU A 89 0.24 2.31 9.11
C LEU A 89 1.12 3.53 8.78
N LYS A 90 1.34 3.85 7.49
CA LYS A 90 2.06 5.06 7.07
C LYS A 90 1.39 6.36 7.53
N LYS A 91 0.12 6.33 7.84
CA LYS A 91 -0.63 7.49 8.34
C LYS A 91 -0.36 7.77 9.82
N GLY A 92 0.20 6.80 10.52
CA GLY A 92 0.44 6.83 11.95
C GLY A 92 -0.73 6.33 12.80
N ASN A 93 -0.38 5.85 13.99
CA ASN A 93 -1.36 5.22 14.87
C ASN A 93 -2.48 6.16 15.35
N PRO A 94 -2.21 7.45 15.67
CA PRO A 94 -3.28 8.37 16.06
C PRO A 94 -4.36 8.53 15.00
N GLU A 95 -4.02 8.56 13.70
CA GLU A 95 -5.02 8.63 12.63
C GLU A 95 -5.83 7.33 12.53
N LEU A 96 -5.19 6.18 12.71
CA LEU A 96 -5.88 4.89 12.70
C LEU A 96 -6.87 4.77 13.85
N VAL A 97 -6.50 5.20 15.04
CA VAL A 97 -7.39 5.27 16.21
C VAL A 97 -8.55 6.21 15.94
N GLN A 98 -8.29 7.38 15.35
CA GLN A 98 -9.35 8.31 14.96
C GLN A 98 -10.33 7.68 13.96
N HIS A 99 -9.84 6.90 12.99
CA HIS A 99 -10.69 6.15 12.07
C HIS A 99 -11.56 5.13 12.79
N VAL A 100 -11.05 4.47 13.83
CA VAL A 100 -11.87 3.55 14.63
C VAL A 100 -12.94 4.32 15.40
N LEU A 101 -12.56 5.40 16.08
CA LEU A 101 -13.49 6.18 16.91
C LEU A 101 -14.66 6.76 16.10
N MET A 102 -14.35 7.33 14.93
CA MET A 102 -15.32 8.02 14.09
C MET A 102 -15.99 7.13 13.06
N GLY A 103 -15.47 5.93 12.84
CA GLY A 103 -15.80 5.10 11.70
C GLY A 103 -15.03 5.52 10.45
N PHE A 104 -14.82 4.58 9.53
CA PHE A 104 -14.07 4.84 8.30
C PHE A 104 -14.54 3.93 7.17
N ASN A 105 -15.05 4.49 6.08
CA ASN A 105 -15.67 3.75 4.97
C ASN A 105 -16.78 2.81 5.48
N GLY A 106 -16.63 1.50 5.32
CA GLY A 106 -17.57 0.49 5.82
C GLY A 106 -17.41 0.12 7.29
N MET A 107 -16.41 0.65 7.99
CA MET A 107 -16.21 0.38 9.41
C MET A 107 -17.08 1.35 10.25
N PRO A 108 -17.95 0.84 11.13
CA PRO A 108 -18.78 1.68 11.99
C PRO A 108 -17.96 2.38 13.09
N PRO A 109 -18.47 3.49 13.67
CA PRO A 109 -17.86 4.16 14.81
C PRO A 109 -17.58 3.19 15.97
N GLY A 110 -16.39 3.32 16.57
CA GLY A 110 -15.91 2.45 17.62
C GLY A 110 -15.62 1.01 17.18
N GLY A 111 -15.74 0.68 15.87
CA GLY A 111 -15.65 -0.70 15.39
C GLY A 111 -16.64 -1.64 16.08
N GLN A 112 -17.77 -1.10 16.58
CA GLN A 112 -18.77 -1.77 17.43
C GLN A 112 -18.27 -2.17 18.83
N CYS A 113 -17.12 -1.70 19.26
CA CYS A 113 -16.61 -1.93 20.62
C CYS A 113 -16.98 -0.74 21.53
N PHE A 114 -18.14 -0.79 22.12
CA PHE A 114 -18.65 0.29 22.98
C PHE A 114 -17.99 0.37 24.37
N THR A 115 -17.20 -0.66 24.73
CA THR A 115 -16.47 -0.75 26.01
C THR A 115 -14.96 -0.56 25.85
N CYS A 116 -14.48 -0.45 24.60
CA CYS A 116 -13.05 -0.28 24.34
C CYS A 116 -12.58 1.14 24.70
N THR A 117 -11.43 1.20 25.34
CA THR A 117 -10.66 2.42 25.53
C THR A 117 -9.80 2.73 24.30
N THR A 118 -9.25 3.94 24.23
CA THR A 118 -8.25 4.30 23.20
C THR A 118 -7.05 3.36 23.22
N ALA A 119 -6.58 2.96 24.41
CA ALA A 119 -5.47 2.02 24.56
C ALA A 119 -5.83 0.61 24.02
N ASP A 120 -7.07 0.19 24.14
CA ASP A 120 -7.53 -1.07 23.54
C ASP A 120 -7.54 -0.98 22.01
N PHE A 121 -7.96 0.12 21.44
CA PHE A 121 -7.89 0.33 19.99
C PHE A 121 -6.46 0.33 19.49
N ASP A 122 -5.52 0.98 20.19
CA ASP A 122 -4.09 0.94 19.87
C ASP A 122 -3.57 -0.50 19.83
N ALA A 123 -3.87 -1.26 20.87
CA ALA A 123 -3.42 -2.65 21.00
C ALA A 123 -4.07 -3.57 19.93
N LEU A 124 -5.35 -3.37 19.62
CA LEU A 124 -6.07 -4.12 18.60
C LEU A 124 -5.55 -3.81 17.20
N ILE A 125 -5.27 -2.54 16.88
CA ILE A 125 -4.65 -2.14 15.62
C ILE A 125 -3.26 -2.79 15.49
N ALA A 126 -2.44 -2.71 16.54
CA ALA A 126 -1.11 -3.32 16.55
C ALA A 126 -1.19 -4.84 16.33
N PHE A 127 -2.13 -5.52 16.98
CA PHE A 127 -2.37 -6.95 16.79
C PHE A 127 -2.80 -7.27 15.35
N MET A 128 -3.80 -6.58 14.84
CA MET A 128 -4.36 -6.88 13.50
C MET A 128 -3.39 -6.57 12.37
N SER A 129 -2.49 -5.62 12.55
CA SER A 129 -1.55 -5.18 11.52
C SER A 129 -0.21 -5.93 11.48
N ASN A 130 0.04 -6.87 12.40
CA ASN A 130 1.33 -7.55 12.61
C ASN A 130 1.52 -8.92 11.91
#